data_1367d2cd77f3edc81a6d62e303090d7c
#
_entry.id   1367d2cd77f3edc81a6d62e303090d7c
#
_cell.length_a   1.000
_cell.length_b   1.000
_cell.length_c   1.000
_cell.angle_alpha   90.00
_cell.angle_beta   90.00
_cell.angle_gamma   90.00
#
_symmetry.space_group_name_H-M   'P 1'
#
loop_
_entity.id
_entity.type
_entity.pdbx_description
1 polymer ?
#
loop_
_entity_poly.entity_id
_entity_poly.type
_entity_poly.pdbx_seq_one_letter_code
_entity_poly.pdbx_strand_id
1 'polypeptide(L)'
;MRVPPEEFEALVEHALANLPDEFKAALDNVAVMIAEEPSDEDLEEVGIDPDDPDRDELFGLYHGTPLTERDSFYSALPDRVMIYRGPILRECTSRREVMREVRETVQHELGHYFGMEEDDL
;
A
#
# COMPACT_ATOMS: atom_id res chain seq x y z
N MET A 1 4.51 11.99 -13.45
CA MET A 1 4.40 13.42 -13.11
C MET A 1 5.35 13.78 -11.98
N ARG A 2 5.56 15.06 -11.76
CA ARG A 2 6.44 15.53 -10.68
C ARG A 2 5.61 16.04 -9.52
N VAL A 3 5.80 15.40 -8.36
CA VAL A 3 5.18 15.81 -7.10
C VAL A 3 6.28 15.73 -6.04
N PRO A 4 6.66 16.82 -5.38
CA PRO A 4 7.67 16.77 -4.33
C PRO A 4 7.27 15.79 -3.22
N PRO A 5 8.23 15.19 -2.51
CA PRO A 5 7.91 14.23 -1.45
C PRO A 5 6.92 14.73 -0.41
N GLU A 6 7.03 15.98 0.01
CA GLU A 6 6.13 16.57 1.01
C GLU A 6 4.71 16.69 0.49
N GLU A 7 4.57 17.04 -0.80
CA GLU A 7 3.26 17.13 -1.43
C GLU A 7 2.66 15.74 -1.62
N PHE A 8 3.48 14.76 -2.01
CA PHE A 8 3.01 13.39 -2.14
C PHE A 8 2.49 12.86 -0.81
N GLU A 9 3.22 13.13 0.27
CA GLU A 9 2.79 12.76 1.62
C GLU A 9 1.44 13.37 1.98
N ALA A 10 1.23 14.65 1.62
CA ALA A 10 -0.06 15.31 1.85
C ALA A 10 -1.18 14.67 1.02
N LEU A 11 -0.90 14.28 -0.21
CA LEU A 11 -1.87 13.58 -1.06
C LEU A 11 -2.23 12.22 -0.48
N VAL A 12 -1.25 11.50 0.08
CA VAL A 12 -1.50 10.22 0.77
C VAL A 12 -2.40 10.44 1.97
N GLU A 13 -2.10 11.42 2.81
CA GLU A 13 -2.93 11.73 3.97
C GLU A 13 -4.37 12.05 3.58
N HIS A 14 -4.54 12.82 2.52
CA HIS A 14 -5.86 13.16 2.01
C HIS A 14 -6.60 11.90 1.52
N ALA A 15 -5.90 11.03 0.80
CA ALA A 15 -6.50 9.78 0.32
C ALA A 15 -6.94 8.89 1.49
N LEU A 16 -6.11 8.78 2.54
CA LEU A 16 -6.44 7.98 3.72
C LEU A 16 -7.66 8.53 4.45
N ALA A 17 -7.82 9.85 4.51
CA ALA A 17 -8.97 10.49 5.15
C ALA A 17 -10.28 10.19 4.41
N ASN A 18 -10.21 9.77 3.16
CA ASN A 18 -11.39 9.48 2.33
C ASN A 18 -11.65 7.98 2.15
N LEU A 19 -10.98 7.12 2.91
CA LEU A 19 -11.27 5.69 2.91
C LEU A 19 -12.62 5.42 3.56
N PRO A 20 -13.30 4.30 3.19
CA PRO A 20 -14.47 3.83 3.94
C PRO A 20 -14.12 3.63 5.41
N ASP A 21 -15.10 3.83 6.31
CA ASP A 21 -14.88 3.82 7.75
C ASP A 21 -14.20 2.55 8.27
N GLU A 22 -14.56 1.39 7.74
CA GLU A 22 -13.95 0.12 8.17
C GLU A 22 -12.45 0.06 7.86
N PHE A 23 -12.03 0.66 6.73
CA PHE A 23 -10.62 0.72 6.37
C PHE A 23 -9.88 1.78 7.18
N LYS A 24 -10.53 2.91 7.47
CA LYS A 24 -9.96 3.94 8.33
C LYS A 24 -9.70 3.38 9.75
N ALA A 25 -10.62 2.59 10.27
CA ALA A 25 -10.47 1.97 11.58
C ALA A 25 -9.26 1.02 11.62
N ALA A 26 -8.99 0.32 10.52
CA ALA A 26 -7.83 -0.58 10.43
C ALA A 26 -6.51 0.17 10.58
N LEU A 27 -6.47 1.47 10.24
CA LEU A 27 -5.26 2.28 10.34
C LEU A 27 -4.80 2.49 11.79
N ASP A 28 -5.64 2.18 12.78
CA ASP A 28 -5.22 2.20 14.19
C ASP A 28 -4.19 1.10 14.48
N ASN A 29 -4.16 0.05 13.65
CA ASN A 29 -3.31 -1.11 13.85
C ASN A 29 -2.32 -1.34 12.71
N VAL A 30 -2.41 -0.56 11.65
CA VAL A 30 -1.58 -0.73 10.45
C VAL A 30 -0.99 0.63 10.07
N ALA A 31 0.32 0.71 10.03
CA ALA A 31 1.00 1.94 9.61
C ALA A 31 1.03 2.03 8.08
N VAL A 32 0.88 3.22 7.55
CA VAL A 32 1.09 3.47 6.11
C VAL A 32 2.41 4.21 5.96
N MET A 33 3.30 3.66 5.16
CA MET A 33 4.65 4.18 4.94
C MET A 33 4.91 4.39 3.46
N ILE A 34 5.69 5.39 3.14
CA ILE A 34 6.02 5.73 1.76
C ILE A 34 7.47 5.38 1.48
N ALA A 35 7.72 4.70 0.38
CA ALA A 35 9.05 4.45 -0.16
C ALA A 35 9.10 4.93 -1.61
N GLU A 36 10.29 5.21 -2.12
CA GLU A 36 10.43 5.67 -3.50
C GLU A 36 10.16 4.54 -4.49
N GLU A 37 10.75 3.38 -4.27
CA GLU A 37 10.64 2.21 -5.15
C GLU A 37 10.49 0.95 -4.31
N PRO A 38 9.81 -0.09 -4.85
CA PRO A 38 9.82 -1.38 -4.16
C PRO A 38 11.22 -1.97 -4.17
N SER A 39 11.59 -2.64 -3.08
CA SER A 39 12.85 -3.37 -3.02
C SER A 39 12.78 -4.64 -3.86
N ASP A 40 13.94 -5.21 -4.17
CA ASP A 40 14.00 -6.48 -4.90
C ASP A 40 13.28 -7.57 -4.11
N GLU A 41 13.41 -7.57 -2.79
CA GLU A 41 12.72 -8.53 -1.91
C GLU A 41 11.20 -8.38 -1.99
N ASP A 42 10.71 -7.16 -2.01
CA ASP A 42 9.27 -6.89 -2.11
C ASP A 42 8.73 -7.36 -3.46
N LEU A 43 9.48 -7.13 -4.53
CA LEU A 43 9.09 -7.58 -5.87
C LEU A 43 9.04 -9.11 -5.95
N GLU A 44 10.05 -9.78 -5.42
CA GLU A 44 10.11 -11.24 -5.40
C GLU A 44 8.97 -11.84 -4.59
N GLU A 45 8.60 -11.20 -3.49
CA GLU A 45 7.50 -11.64 -2.63
C GLU A 45 6.17 -11.72 -3.38
N VAL A 46 5.95 -10.80 -4.33
CA VAL A 46 4.73 -10.79 -5.14
C VAL A 46 4.92 -11.46 -6.51
N GLY A 47 6.07 -12.09 -6.73
CA GLY A 47 6.33 -12.85 -7.95
C GLY A 47 6.75 -12.01 -9.16
N ILE A 48 7.24 -10.81 -8.92
CA ILE A 48 7.75 -9.93 -9.97
C ILE A 48 9.29 -10.00 -9.99
N ASP A 49 9.87 -10.29 -11.16
CA ASP A 49 11.32 -10.24 -11.33
C ASP A 49 11.76 -8.78 -11.21
N PRO A 50 12.80 -8.46 -10.40
CA PRO A 50 13.30 -7.10 -10.27
C PRO A 50 13.71 -6.43 -11.58
N ASP A 51 14.07 -7.21 -12.61
CA ASP A 51 14.43 -6.69 -13.91
C ASP A 51 13.24 -6.57 -14.88
N ASP A 52 12.04 -7.00 -14.44
CA ASP A 52 10.85 -6.99 -15.28
C ASP A 52 10.25 -5.57 -15.32
N PRO A 53 9.84 -5.08 -16.51
CA PRO A 53 9.13 -3.80 -16.59
C PRO A 53 7.86 -3.75 -15.75
N ASP A 54 7.23 -4.89 -15.47
CA ASP A 54 6.01 -4.98 -14.66
C ASP A 54 6.23 -4.53 -13.21
N ARG A 55 7.50 -4.35 -12.80
CA ARG A 55 7.82 -3.80 -11.47
C ARG A 55 7.15 -2.45 -11.22
N ASP A 56 6.90 -1.68 -12.28
CA ASP A 56 6.26 -0.38 -12.17
C ASP A 56 4.76 -0.48 -11.90
N GLU A 57 4.19 -1.67 -11.95
CA GLU A 57 2.78 -1.92 -11.62
C GLU A 57 2.56 -2.14 -10.13
N LEU A 58 3.63 -2.31 -9.35
CA LEU A 58 3.50 -2.48 -7.91
C LEU A 58 3.44 -1.12 -7.23
N PHE A 59 2.24 -0.71 -6.83
CA PHE A 59 1.99 0.59 -6.20
C PHE A 59 2.04 0.53 -4.68
N GLY A 60 1.88 -0.64 -4.09
CA GLY A 60 1.94 -0.82 -2.65
C GLY A 60 2.00 -2.28 -2.26
N LEU A 61 2.25 -2.53 -0.99
CA LEU A 61 2.36 -3.89 -0.48
C LEU A 61 2.08 -3.92 1.02
N TYR A 62 1.24 -4.86 1.44
CA TYR A 62 0.98 -5.12 2.84
C TYR A 62 2.07 -6.03 3.42
N HIS A 63 2.59 -5.66 4.59
CA HIS A 63 3.52 -6.47 5.35
C HIS A 63 2.95 -6.72 6.74
N GLY A 64 2.78 -7.97 7.10
CA GLY A 64 2.29 -8.33 8.42
C GLY A 64 1.61 -9.68 8.41
N THR A 65 0.93 -9.98 9.52
CA THR A 65 0.17 -11.22 9.67
C THR A 65 -1.31 -10.89 9.67
N PRO A 66 -2.11 -11.40 8.70
CA PRO A 66 -3.54 -11.18 8.68
C PRO A 66 -4.22 -11.57 9.99
N LEU A 67 -5.32 -10.89 10.33
CA LEU A 67 -6.06 -11.17 11.57
C LEU A 67 -6.46 -12.64 11.70
N THR A 68 -6.80 -13.28 10.58
CA THR A 68 -7.23 -14.68 10.56
C THR A 68 -6.13 -15.67 10.90
N GLU A 69 -4.86 -15.24 10.87
CA GLU A 69 -3.70 -16.08 11.12
C GLU A 69 -3.02 -15.77 12.46
N ARG A 70 -3.53 -14.78 13.19
CA ARG A 70 -2.94 -14.38 14.48
C ARG A 70 -3.39 -15.32 15.58
N ASP A 71 -2.46 -15.65 16.46
CA ASP A 71 -2.73 -16.47 17.64
C ASP A 71 -2.29 -15.74 18.93
N SER A 72 -2.40 -16.42 20.07
CA SER A 72 -2.05 -15.84 21.37
C SER A 72 -0.56 -15.57 21.55
N PHE A 73 0.28 -16.10 20.68
CA PHE A 73 1.71 -15.89 20.70
C PHE A 73 2.18 -14.85 19.71
N TYR A 74 1.24 -14.22 19.03
CA TYR A 74 1.57 -13.17 18.07
C TYR A 74 2.24 -12.01 18.79
N SER A 75 3.52 -11.84 18.51
CA SER A 75 4.32 -10.77 19.07
C SER A 75 4.82 -9.95 17.89
N ALA A 76 4.03 -8.97 17.56
CA ALA A 76 4.21 -8.37 16.25
C ALA A 76 5.11 -7.17 16.21
N LEU A 77 5.95 -7.14 15.19
CA LEU A 77 6.25 -5.87 14.54
C LEU A 77 4.92 -5.34 13.99
N PRO A 78 4.67 -4.03 14.07
CA PRO A 78 3.42 -3.47 13.53
C PRO A 78 3.25 -3.85 12.06
N ASP A 79 2.02 -4.22 11.71
CA ASP A 79 1.68 -4.38 10.31
C ASP A 79 1.81 -3.05 9.61
N ARG A 80 2.16 -3.08 8.32
CA ARG A 80 2.29 -1.87 7.55
C ARG A 80 1.87 -2.07 6.10
N VAL A 81 1.41 -1.00 5.49
CA VAL A 81 1.20 -0.93 4.06
C VAL A 81 2.24 0.02 3.49
N MET A 82 3.04 -0.48 2.55
CA MET A 82 4.00 0.35 1.82
C MET A 82 3.32 0.96 0.62
N ILE A 83 3.60 2.23 0.36
CA ILE A 83 3.15 2.95 -0.84
C ILE A 83 4.40 3.34 -1.62
N TYR A 84 4.46 2.99 -2.89
CA TYR A 84 5.63 3.25 -3.73
C TYR A 84 5.39 4.47 -4.61
N ARG A 85 6.04 5.57 -4.23
CA ARG A 85 5.86 6.87 -4.87
C ARG A 85 6.26 6.85 -6.35
N GLY A 86 7.40 6.27 -6.68
CA GLY A 86 7.91 6.23 -8.06
C GLY A 86 6.94 5.61 -9.04
N PRO A 87 6.53 4.34 -8.83
CA PRO A 87 5.55 3.69 -9.71
C PRO A 87 4.25 4.46 -9.85
N ILE A 88 3.70 4.99 -8.75
CA ILE A 88 2.45 5.73 -8.78
C ILE A 88 2.60 7.00 -9.65
N LEU A 89 3.69 7.76 -9.45
CA LEU A 89 3.89 8.99 -10.20
C LEU A 89 4.20 8.74 -11.68
N ARG A 90 4.77 7.59 -12.02
CA ARG A 90 4.99 7.24 -13.43
C ARG A 90 3.67 6.91 -14.14
N GLU A 91 2.69 6.39 -13.41
CA GLU A 91 1.39 6.02 -13.97
C GLU A 91 0.43 7.21 -14.02
N CYS A 92 0.44 8.07 -13.01
CA CYS A 92 -0.56 9.13 -12.86
C CYS A 92 -0.18 10.40 -13.62
N THR A 93 -1.20 11.12 -14.09
CA THR A 93 -1.03 12.38 -14.80
C THR A 93 -1.65 13.58 -14.08
N SER A 94 -2.31 13.36 -12.94
CA SER A 94 -2.91 14.42 -12.14
C SER A 94 -2.86 14.07 -10.66
N ARG A 95 -2.97 15.08 -9.81
CA ARG A 95 -3.01 14.87 -8.36
C ARG A 95 -4.27 14.11 -7.94
N ARG A 96 -5.37 14.31 -8.64
CA ARG A 96 -6.60 13.54 -8.39
C ARG A 96 -6.36 12.05 -8.65
N GLU A 97 -5.67 11.71 -9.74
CA GLU A 97 -5.32 10.32 -10.04
C GLU A 97 -4.41 9.73 -8.96
N VAL A 98 -3.44 10.51 -8.48
CA VAL A 98 -2.55 10.06 -7.40
C VAL A 98 -3.38 9.69 -6.16
N MET A 99 -4.27 10.57 -5.73
CA MET A 99 -5.11 10.31 -4.57
C MET A 99 -6.00 9.08 -4.76
N ARG A 100 -6.56 8.91 -5.96
CA ARG A 100 -7.37 7.74 -6.28
C ARG A 100 -6.54 6.46 -6.24
N GLU A 101 -5.37 6.46 -6.87
CA GLU A 101 -4.49 5.29 -6.88
C GLU A 101 -4.03 4.92 -5.47
N VAL A 102 -3.65 5.90 -4.67
CA VAL A 102 -3.26 5.66 -3.28
C VAL A 102 -4.43 5.05 -2.51
N ARG A 103 -5.63 5.62 -2.63
CA ARG A 103 -6.81 5.11 -1.92
C ARG A 103 -7.11 3.67 -2.33
N GLU A 104 -7.12 3.39 -3.64
CA GLU A 104 -7.40 2.05 -4.14
C GLU A 104 -6.34 1.05 -3.70
N THR A 105 -5.07 1.46 -3.75
CA THR A 105 -3.96 0.61 -3.33
C THR A 105 -4.04 0.28 -1.83
N VAL A 106 -4.24 1.29 -0.99
CA VAL A 106 -4.33 1.07 0.45
C VAL A 106 -5.53 0.19 0.77
N GLN A 107 -6.67 0.45 0.14
CA GLN A 107 -7.87 -0.36 0.35
C GLN A 107 -7.64 -1.81 -0.06
N HIS A 108 -7.01 -2.03 -1.21
CA HIS A 108 -6.68 -3.37 -1.69
C HIS A 108 -5.73 -4.09 -0.72
N GLU A 109 -4.67 -3.41 -0.29
CA GLU A 109 -3.69 -4.01 0.60
C GLU A 109 -4.25 -4.24 2.02
N LEU A 110 -5.10 -3.34 2.52
CA LEU A 110 -5.77 -3.55 3.80
C LEU A 110 -6.71 -4.76 3.76
N GLY A 111 -7.17 -5.16 2.59
CA GLY A 111 -7.91 -6.41 2.44
C GLY A 111 -7.13 -7.60 2.96
N HIS A 112 -5.81 -7.61 2.77
CA HIS A 112 -4.94 -8.67 3.31
C HIS A 112 -4.93 -8.67 4.84
N TYR A 113 -4.98 -7.49 5.46
CA TYR A 113 -5.07 -7.38 6.92
C TYR A 113 -6.34 -8.07 7.44
N PHE A 114 -7.45 -7.96 6.69
CA PHE A 114 -8.70 -8.64 7.04
C PHE A 114 -8.72 -10.11 6.61
N GLY A 115 -7.64 -10.62 6.03
CA GLY A 115 -7.56 -12.01 5.59
C GLY A 115 -8.32 -12.31 4.30
N MET A 116 -8.60 -11.28 3.49
CA MET A 116 -9.30 -11.45 2.21
C MET A 116 -8.35 -12.01 1.16
N GLU A 117 -8.87 -12.91 0.33
CA GLU A 117 -8.13 -13.42 -0.82
C GLU A 117 -8.21 -12.41 -1.97
N GLU A 118 -7.31 -12.54 -2.97
CA GLU A 118 -7.32 -11.64 -4.12
C GLU A 118 -8.67 -11.60 -4.82
N ASP A 119 -9.38 -12.73 -4.87
CA ASP A 119 -10.72 -12.82 -5.49
C ASP A 119 -11.76 -11.99 -4.76
N ASP A 120 -11.51 -11.63 -3.52
CA ASP A 120 -12.43 -10.87 -2.67
C ASP A 120 -12.16 -9.37 -2.70
N LEU A 121 -11.07 -8.97 -3.35
CA LEU A 121 -10.58 -7.59 -3.34
C LEU A 121 -11.01 -6.77 -4.55
#